data_3c41c4bab87b853fd15814decd58eb31
#
_entry.id   3c41c4bab87b853fd15814decd58eb31
#
_cell.length_a   1.000
_cell.length_b   1.000
_cell.length_c   1.000
_cell.angle_alpha   90.00
_cell.angle_beta   90.00
_cell.angle_gamma   90.00
#
_symmetry.space_group_name_H-M   'P 1'
#
loop_
_entity.id
_entity.type
_entity.pdbx_description
1 polymer ?
#
loop_
_entity_poly.entity_id
_entity_poly.type
_entity_poly.pdbx_seq_one_letter_code
_entity_poly.pdbx_strand_id
1 'polypeptide(L)'
;MGEIGIMDVLVEKKHLNLMQFFEGYVNCYRTMNLSADHNTSMFTKREIEFFMKLGEMLGFHVFIEDFKPNEELGRSRPMDLAWWKWDARIDLKHYAYLALHLERESLAQKDIETIDKLFSTTDSGYVPHNVIGIQYVTSADRMDLLNERILEKNKVQQSNVLIVYRYIDDVLNVQRVHAYSITNEGIKEERNAILQQDRLGYYY
;
A
#
# COMPACT_ATOMS: atom_id res chain seq x y z
N MET A 1 -36.37 26.97 8.01
CA MET A 1 -35.87 25.70 7.43
C MET A 1 -34.44 25.53 7.94
N GLY A 2 -34.28 24.65 8.92
CA GLY A 2 -33.01 24.46 9.57
C GLY A 2 -32.07 23.65 8.68
N GLU A 3 -30.86 24.12 8.51
CA GLU A 3 -29.74 23.34 7.99
C GLU A 3 -29.51 22.15 8.88
N ILE A 4 -29.78 20.97 8.35
CA ILE A 4 -29.35 19.72 8.99
C ILE A 4 -27.84 19.66 8.75
N GLY A 5 -27.08 20.05 9.77
CA GLY A 5 -25.66 19.85 9.78
C GLY A 5 -25.37 18.38 9.54
N ILE A 6 -24.62 18.09 8.49
CA ILE A 6 -24.01 16.78 8.25
C ILE A 6 -23.15 16.53 9.49
N MET A 7 -23.65 15.69 10.41
CA MET A 7 -22.82 15.15 11.48
C MET A 7 -21.67 14.43 10.76
N ASP A 8 -20.45 14.93 10.89
CA ASP A 8 -19.24 14.19 10.68
C ASP A 8 -19.28 12.98 11.64
N VAL A 9 -19.88 11.91 11.16
CA VAL A 9 -19.72 10.62 11.80
C VAL A 9 -18.26 10.28 11.58
N LEU A 10 -17.45 10.50 12.59
CA LEU A 10 -16.08 10.01 12.65
C LEU A 10 -16.15 8.50 12.44
N VAL A 11 -16.02 8.08 11.20
CA VAL A 11 -15.95 6.65 10.87
C VAL A 11 -14.68 6.14 11.52
N GLU A 12 -14.83 5.35 12.59
CA GLU A 12 -13.72 4.72 13.27
C GLU A 12 -12.85 3.98 12.24
N LYS A 13 -11.58 4.35 12.13
CA LYS A 13 -10.67 3.74 11.17
C LYS A 13 -10.46 2.28 11.49
N LYS A 14 -10.68 1.42 10.50
CA LYS A 14 -10.50 -0.02 10.61
C LYS A 14 -9.10 -0.39 10.15
N HIS A 15 -8.21 -0.57 11.11
CA HIS A 15 -6.84 -0.97 10.87
C HIS A 15 -6.75 -2.48 10.66
N LEU A 16 -6.06 -2.87 9.58
CA LEU A 16 -5.75 -4.26 9.23
C LEU A 16 -4.38 -4.62 9.83
N ASN A 17 -4.14 -5.89 10.08
CA ASN A 17 -2.80 -6.33 10.45
C ASN A 17 -1.91 -6.42 9.21
N LEU A 18 -1.33 -5.28 8.81
CA LEU A 18 -0.54 -5.19 7.59
C LEU A 18 0.78 -5.97 7.65
N MET A 19 1.33 -6.18 8.85
CA MET A 19 2.55 -7.00 8.98
C MET A 19 2.28 -8.46 8.65
N GLN A 20 1.11 -9.00 8.98
CA GLN A 20 0.70 -10.33 8.49
C GLN A 20 0.56 -10.38 6.97
N PHE A 21 0.18 -9.28 6.32
CA PHE A 21 0.15 -9.22 4.86
C PHE A 21 1.55 -9.27 4.27
N PHE A 22 2.52 -8.60 4.90
CA PHE A 22 3.92 -8.72 4.53
C PHE A 22 4.44 -10.15 4.69
N GLU A 23 4.16 -10.81 5.81
CA GLU A 23 4.52 -12.21 6.01
C GLU A 23 3.89 -13.13 4.95
N GLY A 24 2.62 -12.91 4.64
CA GLY A 24 1.94 -13.60 3.55
C GLY A 24 2.59 -13.34 2.19
N TYR A 25 2.94 -12.10 1.90
CA TYR A 25 3.65 -11.71 0.69
C TYR A 25 5.00 -12.43 0.55
N VAL A 26 5.80 -12.44 1.61
CA VAL A 26 7.10 -13.13 1.66
C VAL A 26 6.92 -14.65 1.46
N ASN A 27 6.04 -15.28 2.23
CA ASN A 27 5.84 -16.73 2.19
C ASN A 27 5.22 -17.22 0.87
N CYS A 28 4.39 -16.39 0.24
CA CYS A 28 3.74 -16.72 -1.03
C CYS A 28 4.54 -16.25 -2.26
N TYR A 29 5.69 -15.60 -2.09
CA TYR A 29 6.40 -14.98 -3.21
C TYR A 29 6.75 -15.98 -4.33
N ARG A 30 7.16 -17.19 -3.96
CA ARG A 30 7.41 -18.28 -4.92
C ARG A 30 6.20 -18.58 -5.82
N THR A 31 4.98 -18.47 -5.28
CA THR A 31 3.76 -18.75 -6.05
C THR A 31 3.46 -17.71 -7.13
N MET A 32 4.13 -16.56 -7.09
CA MET A 32 4.04 -15.53 -8.12
C MET A 32 4.78 -15.94 -9.40
N ASN A 33 5.57 -17.02 -9.37
CA ASN A 33 6.33 -17.55 -10.51
C ASN A 33 7.22 -16.50 -11.17
N LEU A 34 7.94 -15.73 -10.37
CA LEU A 34 8.88 -14.71 -10.83
C LEU A 34 10.27 -15.31 -11.01
N SER A 35 10.95 -14.93 -12.08
CA SER A 35 12.31 -15.38 -12.42
C SER A 35 13.12 -14.23 -13.01
N ALA A 36 14.41 -14.45 -13.21
CA ALA A 36 15.31 -13.48 -13.83
C ALA A 36 14.93 -13.12 -15.29
N ASP A 37 14.15 -13.98 -15.96
CA ASP A 37 13.70 -13.74 -17.34
C ASP A 37 12.54 -12.73 -17.41
N HIS A 38 11.93 -12.39 -16.29
CA HIS A 38 10.83 -11.45 -16.23
C HIS A 38 11.33 -10.00 -16.12
N ASN A 39 10.64 -9.11 -16.81
CA ASN A 39 10.90 -7.69 -16.72
C ASN A 39 10.22 -7.07 -15.47
N THR A 40 10.59 -5.84 -15.18
CA THR A 40 10.08 -5.09 -14.01
C THR A 40 8.54 -4.97 -14.00
N SER A 41 7.92 -4.80 -15.18
CA SER A 41 6.45 -4.71 -15.28
C SER A 41 5.77 -6.01 -14.86
N MET A 42 6.37 -7.17 -15.15
CA MET A 42 5.84 -8.46 -14.70
C MET A 42 5.90 -8.59 -13.17
N PHE A 43 7.01 -8.15 -12.55
CA PHE A 43 7.11 -8.12 -11.09
C PHE A 43 6.02 -7.25 -10.47
N THR A 44 5.87 -6.02 -10.96
CA THR A 44 4.82 -5.11 -10.50
C THR A 44 3.44 -5.74 -10.60
N LYS A 45 3.12 -6.28 -11.78
CA LYS A 45 1.83 -6.93 -12.04
C LYS A 45 1.54 -8.08 -11.06
N ARG A 46 2.52 -8.99 -10.86
CA ARG A 46 2.33 -10.16 -9.98
C ARG A 46 2.20 -9.77 -8.51
N GLU A 47 2.93 -8.77 -8.07
CA GLU A 47 2.82 -8.25 -6.71
C GLU A 47 1.46 -7.57 -6.48
N ILE A 48 0.97 -6.79 -7.43
CA ILE A 48 -0.38 -6.21 -7.38
C ILE A 48 -1.46 -7.31 -7.41
N GLU A 49 -1.35 -8.32 -8.28
CA GLU A 49 -2.28 -9.46 -8.34
C GLU A 49 -2.36 -10.23 -7.01
N PHE A 50 -1.24 -10.34 -6.27
CA PHE A 50 -1.25 -10.94 -4.93
C PHE A 50 -2.15 -10.16 -3.98
N PHE A 51 -1.97 -8.85 -3.89
CA PHE A 51 -2.79 -8.01 -3.00
C PHE A 51 -4.23 -7.88 -3.50
N MET A 52 -4.47 -7.94 -4.81
CA MET A 52 -5.82 -8.02 -5.36
C MET A 52 -6.55 -9.25 -4.83
N LYS A 53 -5.98 -10.44 -4.99
CA LYS A 53 -6.58 -11.69 -4.51
C LYS A 53 -6.79 -11.69 -2.99
N LEU A 54 -5.81 -11.15 -2.25
CA LEU A 54 -5.92 -11.04 -0.80
C LEU A 54 -7.12 -10.16 -0.40
N GLY A 55 -7.30 -9.02 -1.05
CA GLY A 55 -8.43 -8.12 -0.78
C GLY A 55 -9.78 -8.77 -1.10
N GLU A 56 -9.88 -9.47 -2.23
CA GLU A 56 -11.09 -10.22 -2.61
C GLU A 56 -11.43 -11.31 -1.58
N MET A 57 -10.43 -12.08 -1.13
CA MET A 57 -10.60 -13.11 -0.10
C MET A 57 -11.05 -12.55 1.25
N LEU A 58 -10.67 -11.31 1.57
CA LEU A 58 -11.09 -10.59 2.76
C LEU A 58 -12.45 -9.89 2.61
N GLY A 59 -13.08 -10.00 1.44
CA GLY A 59 -14.42 -9.47 1.16
C GLY A 59 -14.46 -7.97 0.89
N PHE A 60 -13.39 -7.41 0.32
CA PHE A 60 -13.36 -6.05 -0.20
C PHE A 60 -13.68 -6.03 -1.70
N HIS A 61 -14.19 -4.90 -2.16
CA HIS A 61 -14.24 -4.58 -3.59
C HIS A 61 -12.88 -4.03 -4.00
N VAL A 62 -12.20 -4.73 -4.91
CA VAL A 62 -10.82 -4.44 -5.28
C VAL A 62 -10.77 -3.87 -6.70
N PHE A 63 -9.99 -2.80 -6.87
CA PHE A 63 -9.77 -2.16 -8.15
C PHE A 63 -8.27 -1.97 -8.37
N ILE A 64 -7.77 -2.44 -9.52
CA ILE A 64 -6.42 -2.18 -10.01
C ILE A 64 -6.47 -0.90 -10.84
N GLU A 65 -5.46 -0.04 -10.70
CA GLU A 65 -5.41 1.28 -11.32
C GLU A 65 -6.71 2.06 -11.03
N ASP A 66 -7.11 2.06 -9.75
CA ASP A 66 -8.36 2.70 -9.35
C ASP A 66 -8.34 4.18 -9.65
N PHE A 67 -9.20 4.53 -10.55
CA PHE A 67 -9.43 5.88 -10.97
C PHE A 67 -10.91 6.17 -10.75
N LYS A 68 -11.25 6.70 -9.57
CA LYS A 68 -12.63 7.06 -9.24
C LYS A 68 -12.96 8.45 -9.83
N PRO A 69 -13.42 8.53 -11.07
CA PRO A 69 -13.94 9.79 -11.58
C PRO A 69 -15.24 10.08 -10.84
N ASN A 70 -15.26 11.12 -10.06
CA ASN A 70 -16.49 11.72 -9.61
C ASN A 70 -16.67 13.04 -10.35
N GLU A 71 -17.63 13.10 -11.25
CA GLU A 71 -17.87 14.27 -12.08
C GLU A 71 -18.25 15.50 -11.24
N GLU A 72 -18.88 15.28 -10.07
CA GLU A 72 -19.30 16.34 -9.14
C GLU A 72 -18.17 16.79 -8.21
N LEU A 73 -17.29 15.86 -7.80
CA LEU A 73 -16.25 16.09 -6.79
C LEU A 73 -14.82 16.11 -7.38
N GLY A 74 -14.68 15.91 -8.69
CA GLY A 74 -13.39 15.83 -9.36
C GLY A 74 -12.88 14.40 -9.52
N ARG A 75 -11.60 14.27 -9.86
CA ARG A 75 -10.95 12.97 -10.10
C ARG A 75 -9.98 12.65 -8.99
N SER A 76 -10.15 11.48 -8.36
CA SER A 76 -9.08 10.95 -7.50
C SER A 76 -7.83 10.64 -8.32
N ARG A 77 -6.65 10.75 -7.69
CA ARG A 77 -5.41 10.30 -8.32
C ARG A 77 -5.49 8.80 -8.56
N PRO A 78 -4.95 8.28 -9.68
CA PRO A 78 -4.87 6.85 -9.90
C PRO A 78 -4.10 6.21 -8.75
N MET A 79 -4.66 5.13 -8.20
CA MET A 79 -4.03 4.25 -7.23
C MET A 79 -3.69 2.94 -7.93
N ASP A 80 -2.49 2.40 -7.73
CA ASP A 80 -2.12 1.11 -8.35
C ASP A 80 -3.08 0.01 -7.93
N LEU A 81 -3.53 0.05 -6.67
CA LEU A 81 -4.57 -0.84 -6.15
C LEU A 81 -5.34 -0.14 -5.02
N ALA A 82 -6.66 -0.32 -5.02
CA ALA A 82 -7.53 0.15 -3.95
C ALA A 82 -8.49 -0.94 -3.48
N TRP A 83 -8.71 -1.02 -2.16
CA TRP A 83 -9.74 -1.85 -1.57
C TRP A 83 -10.83 -0.97 -0.97
N TRP A 84 -12.06 -1.18 -1.41
CA TRP A 84 -13.21 -0.45 -0.96
C TRP A 84 -14.16 -1.35 -0.17
N LYS A 85 -14.73 -0.82 0.90
CA LYS A 85 -15.81 -1.47 1.61
C LYS A 85 -17.13 -0.83 1.21
N TRP A 86 -18.03 -1.66 0.69
CA TRP A 86 -19.38 -1.27 0.42
C TRP A 86 -20.32 -1.95 1.41
N ASP A 87 -21.27 -1.21 1.93
CA ASP A 87 -22.33 -1.75 2.77
C ASP A 87 -23.66 -1.12 2.36
N ALA A 88 -24.45 -1.88 1.60
CA ALA A 88 -25.74 -1.47 1.10
C ALA A 88 -26.78 -1.11 2.20
N ARG A 89 -26.52 -1.52 3.43
CA ARG A 89 -27.37 -1.15 4.59
C ARG A 89 -27.11 0.30 5.02
N ILE A 90 -25.93 0.82 4.73
CA ILE A 90 -25.54 2.21 5.06
C ILE A 90 -25.91 3.12 3.90
N ASP A 91 -25.52 2.76 2.68
CA ASP A 91 -25.75 3.53 1.48
C ASP A 91 -25.79 2.62 0.23
N LEU A 92 -26.79 2.81 -0.62
CA LEU A 92 -26.93 2.04 -1.86
C LEU A 92 -26.06 2.56 -3.00
N LYS A 93 -25.51 3.77 -2.89
CA LYS A 93 -24.82 4.46 -3.98
C LYS A 93 -23.31 4.63 -3.77
N HIS A 94 -22.87 4.68 -2.52
CA HIS A 94 -21.49 5.02 -2.19
C HIS A 94 -20.80 3.91 -1.40
N TYR A 95 -19.47 3.84 -1.51
CA TYR A 95 -18.67 3.00 -0.64
C TYR A 95 -18.63 3.59 0.77
N ALA A 96 -18.67 2.73 1.79
CA ALA A 96 -18.63 3.16 3.18
C ALA A 96 -17.27 3.78 3.54
N TYR A 97 -16.17 3.20 3.05
CA TYR A 97 -14.82 3.72 3.26
C TYR A 97 -13.80 3.09 2.30
N LEU A 98 -12.67 3.81 2.11
CA LEU A 98 -11.48 3.30 1.44
C LEU A 98 -10.65 2.50 2.46
N ALA A 99 -10.70 1.17 2.34
CA ALA A 99 -10.06 0.27 3.29
C ALA A 99 -8.54 0.24 3.13
N LEU A 100 -8.04 0.27 1.89
CA LEU A 100 -6.62 0.22 1.60
C LEU A 100 -6.31 0.95 0.29
N HIS A 101 -5.19 1.68 0.29
CA HIS A 101 -4.50 2.21 -0.88
C HIS A 101 -3.12 1.58 -0.98
N LEU A 102 -2.77 1.06 -2.15
CA LEU A 102 -1.45 0.49 -2.40
C LEU A 102 -0.79 1.18 -3.59
N GLU A 103 0.48 1.53 -3.43
CA GLU A 103 1.38 2.00 -4.49
C GLU A 103 2.58 1.08 -4.60
N ARG A 104 2.94 0.75 -5.83
CA ARG A 104 4.10 -0.08 -6.14
C ARG A 104 5.02 0.60 -7.15
N GLU A 105 6.21 1.00 -6.71
CA GLU A 105 7.19 1.69 -7.54
C GLU A 105 8.49 0.87 -7.70
N SER A 106 8.97 0.77 -8.92
CA SER A 106 10.21 0.07 -9.24
C SER A 106 11.41 0.99 -9.46
N LEU A 107 11.18 2.29 -9.53
CA LEU A 107 12.23 3.27 -9.78
C LEU A 107 12.61 3.97 -8.48
N ALA A 108 13.84 3.77 -8.00
CA ALA A 108 14.30 4.35 -6.75
C ALA A 108 14.24 5.89 -6.72
N GLN A 109 14.38 6.57 -7.87
CA GLN A 109 14.26 8.01 -7.96
C GLN A 109 12.85 8.56 -7.73
N LYS A 110 11.83 7.71 -7.73
CA LYS A 110 10.44 8.08 -7.49
C LYS A 110 9.94 7.78 -6.07
N ASP A 111 10.84 7.46 -5.17
CA ASP A 111 10.51 7.06 -3.80
C ASP A 111 9.68 8.13 -3.05
N ILE A 112 10.06 9.40 -3.16
CA ILE A 112 9.32 10.51 -2.56
C ILE A 112 7.95 10.69 -3.21
N GLU A 113 7.87 10.60 -4.54
CA GLU A 113 6.60 10.72 -5.27
C GLU A 113 5.62 9.64 -4.85
N THR A 114 6.10 8.40 -4.66
CA THR A 114 5.30 7.27 -4.19
C THR A 114 4.73 7.53 -2.80
N ILE A 115 5.54 8.03 -1.87
CA ILE A 115 5.05 8.43 -0.53
C ILE A 115 4.02 9.54 -0.65
N ASP A 116 4.26 10.55 -1.48
CA ASP A 116 3.32 11.65 -1.65
C ASP A 116 1.97 11.20 -2.22
N LYS A 117 1.97 10.19 -3.11
CA LYS A 117 0.74 9.55 -3.59
C LYS A 117 -0.02 8.81 -2.48
N LEU A 118 0.68 8.00 -1.66
CA LEU A 118 0.07 7.25 -0.56
C LEU A 118 -0.69 8.14 0.42
N PHE A 119 -0.23 9.38 0.60
CA PHE A 119 -0.81 10.35 1.53
C PHE A 119 -1.58 11.48 0.83
N SER A 120 -1.84 11.34 -0.48
CA SER A 120 -2.69 12.29 -1.18
C SER A 120 -4.16 12.04 -0.82
N THR A 121 -4.88 13.11 -0.53
CA THR A 121 -6.34 13.06 -0.43
C THR A 121 -6.95 12.72 -1.79
N THR A 122 -7.91 11.82 -1.81
CA THR A 122 -8.73 11.63 -2.99
C THR A 122 -9.62 12.86 -3.19
N ASP A 123 -9.87 13.26 -4.43
CA ASP A 123 -10.75 14.40 -4.74
C ASP A 123 -12.18 14.22 -4.17
N SER A 124 -12.56 12.98 -3.87
CA SER A 124 -13.81 12.61 -3.22
C SER A 124 -13.77 12.66 -1.68
N GLY A 125 -12.66 13.11 -1.09
CA GLY A 125 -12.51 13.25 0.36
C GLY A 125 -12.30 11.95 1.14
N TYR A 126 -12.22 10.80 0.48
CA TYR A 126 -11.89 9.55 1.16
C TYR A 126 -10.42 9.54 1.58
N VAL A 127 -10.19 9.13 2.81
CA VAL A 127 -8.86 8.90 3.38
C VAL A 127 -8.70 7.40 3.61
N PRO A 128 -7.66 6.75 3.07
CA PRO A 128 -7.47 5.33 3.27
C PRO A 128 -7.26 5.00 4.75
N HIS A 129 -7.90 3.95 5.24
CA HIS A 129 -7.68 3.46 6.61
C HIS A 129 -6.31 2.79 6.74
N ASN A 130 -5.87 2.14 5.66
CA ASN A 130 -4.58 1.46 5.58
C ASN A 130 -3.89 1.85 4.28
N VAL A 131 -2.57 1.94 4.30
CA VAL A 131 -1.76 2.17 3.09
C VAL A 131 -0.61 1.17 3.02
N ILE A 132 -0.29 0.73 1.82
CA ILE A 132 0.88 -0.12 1.53
C ILE A 132 1.71 0.54 0.44
N GLY A 133 2.98 0.79 0.72
CA GLY A 133 3.97 1.19 -0.28
C GLY A 133 4.98 0.07 -0.49
N ILE A 134 5.26 -0.29 -1.75
CA ILE A 134 6.34 -1.22 -2.11
C ILE A 134 7.24 -0.50 -3.09
N GLN A 135 8.47 -0.21 -2.69
CA GLN A 135 9.36 0.61 -3.52
C GLN A 135 10.83 0.23 -3.41
N TYR A 136 11.57 0.51 -4.47
CA TYR A 136 13.02 0.42 -4.45
C TYR A 136 13.63 1.65 -3.78
N VAL A 137 14.71 1.42 -3.04
CA VAL A 137 15.57 2.47 -2.48
C VAL A 137 17.03 2.18 -2.82
N THR A 138 17.85 3.23 -2.85
CA THR A 138 19.25 3.12 -3.23
C THR A 138 20.14 2.57 -2.11
N SER A 139 19.75 2.74 -0.85
CA SER A 139 20.53 2.31 0.31
C SER A 139 19.65 2.19 1.55
N ALA A 140 20.18 1.57 2.59
CA ALA A 140 19.52 1.48 3.89
C ALA A 140 19.30 2.86 4.53
N ASP A 141 20.27 3.76 4.45
CA ASP A 141 20.17 5.11 5.01
C ASP A 141 19.02 5.92 4.41
N ARG A 142 18.65 5.61 3.16
CA ARG A 142 17.51 6.24 2.50
C ARG A 142 16.18 5.91 3.18
N MET A 143 16.07 4.74 3.79
CA MET A 143 14.85 4.30 4.47
C MET A 143 14.50 5.18 5.67
N ASP A 144 15.49 5.61 6.45
CA ASP A 144 15.26 6.45 7.62
C ASP A 144 14.63 7.80 7.23
N LEU A 145 15.18 8.44 6.20
CA LEU A 145 14.65 9.69 5.66
C LEU A 145 13.21 9.55 5.15
N LEU A 146 12.92 8.44 4.47
CA LEU A 146 11.58 8.17 3.94
C LEU A 146 10.59 7.85 5.06
N ASN A 147 11.02 7.12 6.09
CA ASN A 147 10.21 6.83 7.27
C ASN A 147 9.86 8.11 8.05
N GLU A 148 10.80 9.04 8.20
CA GLU A 148 10.53 10.37 8.80
C GLU A 148 9.44 11.11 7.99
N ARG A 149 9.55 11.14 6.67
CA ARG A 149 8.54 11.76 5.81
C ARG A 149 7.16 11.09 5.93
N ILE A 150 7.12 9.77 6.01
CA ILE A 150 5.89 9.01 6.23
C ILE A 150 5.27 9.40 7.57
N LEU A 151 6.07 9.44 8.63
CA LEU A 151 5.60 9.82 9.95
C LEU A 151 5.00 11.23 9.98
N GLU A 152 5.65 12.20 9.33
CA GLU A 152 5.14 13.58 9.25
C GLU A 152 3.76 13.62 8.54
N LYS A 153 3.64 12.96 7.39
CA LYS A 153 2.38 12.92 6.64
C LYS A 153 1.28 12.16 7.40
N ASN A 154 1.66 11.08 8.06
CA ASN A 154 0.71 10.22 8.76
C ASN A 154 0.17 10.83 10.06
N LYS A 155 0.83 11.85 10.63
CA LYS A 155 0.25 12.63 11.74
C LYS A 155 -1.10 13.25 11.37
N VAL A 156 -1.27 13.65 10.11
CA VAL A 156 -2.51 14.23 9.59
C VAL A 156 -3.48 13.14 9.14
N GLN A 157 -2.99 12.19 8.34
CA GLN A 157 -3.85 11.16 7.74
C GLN A 157 -4.28 10.08 8.71
N GLN A 158 -3.44 9.72 9.68
CA GLN A 158 -3.70 8.71 10.72
C GLN A 158 -4.06 7.32 10.17
N SER A 159 -3.46 6.93 9.07
CA SER A 159 -3.61 5.60 8.49
C SER A 159 -2.68 4.60 9.19
N ASN A 160 -3.03 3.32 9.11
CA ASN A 160 -2.08 2.26 9.39
C ASN A 160 -1.23 2.03 8.13
N VAL A 161 0.09 2.07 8.26
CA VAL A 161 1.03 2.08 7.13
C VAL A 161 1.89 0.83 7.16
N LEU A 162 2.02 0.17 6.02
CA LEU A 162 3.08 -0.78 5.73
C LEU A 162 3.92 -0.20 4.60
N ILE A 163 5.19 0.01 4.84
CA ILE A 163 6.14 0.35 3.78
C ILE A 163 7.15 -0.79 3.62
N VAL A 164 7.33 -1.24 2.39
CA VAL A 164 8.25 -2.32 2.02
C VAL A 164 9.32 -1.75 1.10
N TYR A 165 10.51 -1.62 1.61
CA TYR A 165 11.67 -1.19 0.84
C TYR A 165 12.39 -2.38 0.24
N ARG A 166 12.76 -2.26 -1.02
CA ARG A 166 13.60 -3.23 -1.73
C ARG A 166 14.93 -2.56 -2.06
N TYR A 167 16.01 -3.19 -1.72
CA TYR A 167 17.36 -2.67 -1.96
C TYR A 167 18.36 -3.80 -2.12
N ILE A 168 19.53 -3.48 -2.65
CA ILE A 168 20.67 -4.38 -2.69
C ILE A 168 21.53 -4.09 -1.46
N ASP A 169 21.78 -5.12 -0.67
CA ASP A 169 22.75 -5.08 0.42
C ASP A 169 24.14 -5.18 -0.22
N ASP A 170 24.87 -4.07 -0.26
CA ASP A 170 26.16 -3.99 -0.93
C ASP A 170 27.26 -4.86 -0.25
N VAL A 171 27.10 -5.16 1.03
CA VAL A 171 28.05 -5.98 1.78
C VAL A 171 27.89 -7.45 1.42
N LEU A 172 26.65 -7.93 1.33
CA LEU A 172 26.34 -9.33 1.06
C LEU A 172 26.04 -9.57 -0.42
N ASN A 173 25.91 -8.52 -1.21
CA ASN A 173 25.49 -8.56 -2.61
C ASN A 173 24.21 -9.38 -2.83
N VAL A 174 23.23 -9.17 -1.97
CA VAL A 174 21.90 -9.82 -2.04
C VAL A 174 20.79 -8.79 -2.05
N GLN A 175 19.71 -9.10 -2.73
CA GLN A 175 18.52 -8.26 -2.66
C GLN A 175 17.77 -8.55 -1.36
N ARG A 176 17.42 -7.49 -0.63
CA ARG A 176 16.61 -7.55 0.58
C ARG A 176 15.28 -6.83 0.40
N VAL A 177 14.33 -7.23 1.21
CA VAL A 177 13.15 -6.44 1.54
C VAL A 177 13.19 -6.11 3.02
N HIS A 178 12.84 -4.87 3.35
CA HIS A 178 12.70 -4.39 4.70
C HIS A 178 11.33 -3.72 4.85
N ALA A 179 10.51 -4.24 5.74
CA ALA A 179 9.15 -3.76 5.96
C ALA A 179 9.04 -3.05 7.31
N TYR A 180 8.36 -1.92 7.32
CA TYR A 180 8.02 -1.17 8.52
C TYR A 180 6.50 -1.03 8.63
N SER A 181 5.96 -1.38 9.79
CA SER A 181 4.61 -1.02 10.20
C SER A 181 4.66 0.29 10.96
N ILE A 182 3.94 1.30 10.48
CA ILE A 182 4.00 2.67 11.00
C ILE A 182 2.57 3.13 11.31
N THR A 183 2.39 3.76 12.47
CA THR A 183 1.16 4.46 12.85
C THR A 183 1.44 5.95 13.03
N ASN A 184 0.44 6.72 13.40
CA ASN A 184 0.63 8.12 13.77
C ASN A 184 1.50 8.32 15.04
N GLU A 185 1.71 7.27 15.84
CA GLU A 185 2.55 7.29 17.04
C GLU A 185 4.00 6.92 16.77
N GLY A 186 4.32 6.33 15.61
CA GLY A 186 5.66 5.93 15.23
C GLY A 186 5.74 4.57 14.55
N ILE A 187 6.97 4.09 14.39
CA ILE A 187 7.26 2.74 13.90
C ILE A 187 6.90 1.75 15.01
N LYS A 188 6.04 0.80 14.69
CA LYS A 188 5.56 -0.22 15.63
C LYS A 188 6.32 -1.54 15.50
N GLU A 189 6.68 -1.89 14.29
CA GLU A 189 7.26 -3.18 13.98
C GLU A 189 8.09 -3.09 12.71
N GLU A 190 9.15 -3.89 12.65
CA GLU A 190 9.95 -4.07 11.45
C GLU A 190 10.21 -5.56 11.18
N ARG A 191 10.34 -5.91 9.91
CA ARG A 191 10.70 -7.25 9.43
C ARG A 191 11.57 -7.12 8.20
N ASN A 192 12.44 -8.11 7.99
CA ASN A 192 13.22 -8.18 6.77
C ASN A 192 13.28 -9.61 6.24
N ALA A 193 13.56 -9.75 4.95
CA ALA A 193 13.80 -11.02 4.29
C ALA A 193 14.81 -10.83 3.16
N ILE A 194 15.49 -11.92 2.79
CA ILE A 194 16.48 -11.95 1.72
C ILE A 194 15.86 -12.64 0.52
N LEU A 195 15.90 -12.00 -0.64
CA LEU A 195 15.50 -12.62 -1.89
C LEU A 195 16.51 -13.68 -2.29
N GLN A 196 16.03 -14.87 -2.52
CA GLN A 196 16.80 -16.01 -3.00
C GLN A 196 16.29 -16.45 -4.37
N GLN A 197 17.09 -17.20 -5.09
CA GLN A 197 16.75 -17.76 -6.39
C GLN A 197 17.20 -19.20 -6.49
N ASP A 198 16.33 -20.03 -7.02
CA ASP A 198 16.66 -21.38 -7.47
C ASP A 198 16.09 -21.67 -8.86
N ARG A 199 16.11 -22.92 -9.30
CA ARG A 199 15.59 -23.34 -10.59
C ARG A 199 14.08 -23.12 -10.79
N LEU A 200 13.34 -22.91 -9.71
CA LEU A 200 11.88 -22.70 -9.72
C LEU A 200 11.51 -21.21 -9.67
N GLY A 201 12.50 -20.31 -9.56
CA GLY A 201 12.31 -18.86 -9.52
C GLY A 201 12.73 -18.21 -8.20
N TYR A 202 12.22 -17.00 -7.99
CA TYR A 202 12.53 -16.21 -6.78
C TYR A 202 11.64 -16.59 -5.60
N TYR A 203 12.22 -16.49 -4.40
CA TYR A 203 11.53 -16.64 -3.12
C TYR A 203 12.26 -15.88 -2.02
N TYR A 204 11.58 -15.63 -0.91
CA TYR A 204 12.15 -15.03 0.31
C TYR A 204 12.38 -16.08 1.38
#